data_23116028534ba406139fb19f8bef0c3c
#
_entry.id   23116028534ba406139fb19f8bef0c3c
#
_cell.length_a   1.000
_cell.length_b   1.000
_cell.length_c   1.000
_cell.angle_alpha   90.00
_cell.angle_beta   90.00
_cell.angle_gamma   90.00
#
_symmetry.space_group_name_H-M   'P 1'
#
loop_
_entity.id
_entity.type
_entity.pdbx_description
1 polymer ?
#
loop_
_entity_poly.entity_id
_entity_poly.type
_entity_poly.pdbx_seq_one_letter_code
_entity_poly.pdbx_strand_id
1 'polypeptide(L)'
;MNRYLLLSLLGSTLALAQDSAATLADAGVGDAAAAAAAAVPSGPGAAGPSAPRKIDPKLFDSALNDYFTGHPKDAAPKLFDYTENLPSTDENYAWAQFFLAKSLIEINLRHAGAVYLARIARERTNPAVLPKALEELQKLTDLPHDEVMIDEQVFGALDLGFLPEEVAGYAHYQQGLVDLRVGNERWATTHFSKLPEGSAEASRAKYAMLVTRLRTARREIPKEMVDQFFELAKDEKLTLEARNDAILAVARLRYEQQDFKGALEAYGLVKLPELDTGRATLYLEEAWTRYQLGQVHAAMGLLTTLDAPSFREEFLPDKYLLKALIYRDLCHYLPAKRSAKELTRKYAESLEAVREREDLTHDSRLLRAAAARGSTRRARKFLESLDLEGEQLGRYAGTFGDRMFGYMTRLYDLARAESQRVYTERLNESVRVEADKLLRAAEQVRLMEYEVGLKLYERVKRGSKLVALLEEEPLKPDQVAFKFVDEYWNDELRDFRFSLKSRCIEETAR
;
A
#
# COMPACT_ATOMS: atom_id res chain seq x y z
N MET A 1 21.65 -21.36 -0.78
CA MET A 1 20.47 -21.19 -1.65
C MET A 1 19.28 -20.50 -0.98
N ASN A 2 19.21 -20.46 0.38
CA ASN A 2 18.04 -19.90 1.10
C ASN A 2 17.95 -18.36 1.25
N ARG A 3 19.03 -17.59 1.10
CA ARG A 3 19.02 -16.13 1.33
C ARG A 3 18.32 -15.29 0.23
N TYR A 4 18.27 -15.78 -1.00
CA TYR A 4 17.71 -15.01 -2.13
C TYR A 4 16.19 -15.15 -2.29
N LEU A 5 15.60 -16.24 -1.82
CA LEU A 5 14.17 -16.46 -1.83
C LEU A 5 13.43 -15.52 -0.84
N LEU A 6 14.05 -15.19 0.26
CA LEU A 6 13.49 -14.40 1.35
C LEU A 6 13.49 -12.90 1.09
N LEU A 7 14.48 -12.39 0.37
CA LEU A 7 14.47 -10.99 -0.08
C LEU A 7 13.29 -10.69 -1.01
N SER A 8 12.78 -11.69 -1.73
CA SER A 8 11.58 -11.52 -2.56
C SER A 8 10.28 -11.49 -1.75
N LEU A 9 10.20 -12.27 -0.66
CA LEU A 9 9.05 -12.29 0.25
C LEU A 9 9.01 -11.06 1.17
N LEU A 10 10.16 -10.63 1.70
CA LEU A 10 10.28 -9.37 2.45
C LEU A 10 10.00 -8.13 1.57
N GLY A 11 10.30 -8.21 0.27
CA GLY A 11 9.98 -7.14 -0.69
C GLY A 11 8.51 -6.80 -0.78
N SER A 12 7.59 -7.69 -0.40
CA SER A 12 6.15 -7.44 -0.55
C SER A 12 5.49 -6.72 0.64
N THR A 13 5.99 -6.86 1.86
CA THR A 13 5.46 -6.14 3.05
C THR A 13 6.31 -4.95 3.48
N LEU A 14 7.61 -5.04 3.26
CA LEU A 14 8.48 -3.86 3.30
C LEU A 14 8.00 -2.79 2.31
N ALA A 15 7.26 -3.16 1.28
CA ALA A 15 6.65 -2.23 0.35
C ALA A 15 5.54 -1.36 0.97
N LEU A 16 4.80 -1.82 1.97
CA LEU A 16 3.80 -0.97 2.64
C LEU A 16 4.45 0.15 3.46
N ALA A 17 5.63 -0.10 4.02
CA ALA A 17 6.45 0.93 4.66
C ALA A 17 7.49 1.54 3.69
N GLN A 18 7.91 0.81 2.64
CA GLN A 18 8.75 1.33 1.55
C GLN A 18 8.03 2.41 0.74
N ASP A 19 6.75 2.24 0.54
CA ASP A 19 5.94 3.13 -0.28
C ASP A 19 5.87 4.56 0.29
N SER A 20 6.04 4.73 1.60
CA SER A 20 6.24 6.06 2.19
C SER A 20 7.69 6.57 2.11
N ALA A 21 8.68 5.70 1.89
CA ALA A 21 10.10 6.05 1.99
C ALA A 21 10.92 5.94 0.69
N ALA A 22 10.46 5.19 -0.31
CA ALA A 22 11.25 4.93 -1.53
C ALA A 22 11.00 5.93 -2.66
N THR A 23 9.86 6.60 -2.67
CA THR A 23 9.45 7.52 -3.76
C THR A 23 10.24 8.83 -3.85
N LEU A 24 11.11 9.14 -2.89
CA LEU A 24 11.84 10.41 -2.87
C LEU A 24 13.38 10.29 -3.01
N ALA A 25 13.93 9.09 -3.01
CA ALA A 25 15.39 8.94 -3.05
C ALA A 25 16.00 9.02 -4.47
N ASP A 26 15.19 8.85 -5.53
CA ASP A 26 15.67 8.79 -6.91
C ASP A 26 15.13 9.90 -7.84
N ALA A 27 14.13 10.66 -7.39
CA ALA A 27 13.75 11.89 -8.07
C ALA A 27 14.57 13.05 -7.48
N GLY A 28 15.33 13.73 -8.30
CA GLY A 28 16.04 14.95 -7.91
C GLY A 28 15.10 15.97 -7.29
N VAL A 29 15.01 15.96 -5.97
CA VAL A 29 13.97 16.63 -5.15
C VAL A 29 14.10 18.16 -5.14
N GLY A 30 15.13 18.72 -5.80
CA GLY A 30 15.35 20.17 -5.79
C GLY A 30 14.32 20.98 -6.58
N ASP A 31 13.89 20.53 -7.74
CA ASP A 31 13.11 21.36 -8.68
C ASP A 31 11.62 21.02 -8.74
N ALA A 32 11.22 19.78 -8.46
CA ALA A 32 9.82 19.36 -8.50
C ALA A 32 9.01 19.85 -7.29
N ALA A 33 9.62 19.93 -6.10
CA ALA A 33 8.98 20.48 -4.90
C ALA A 33 8.72 21.98 -5.01
N ALA A 34 9.61 22.73 -5.70
CA ALA A 34 9.42 24.14 -5.98
C ALA A 34 8.31 24.39 -7.01
N ALA A 35 8.16 23.49 -8.00
CA ALA A 35 7.11 23.59 -9.02
C ALA A 35 5.72 23.23 -8.46
N ALA A 36 5.61 22.21 -7.59
CA ALA A 36 4.36 21.84 -6.94
C ALA A 36 3.91 22.88 -5.90
N ALA A 37 4.84 23.53 -5.20
CA ALA A 37 4.52 24.64 -4.30
C ALA A 37 3.98 25.87 -5.05
N ALA A 38 4.30 26.01 -6.35
CA ALA A 38 3.77 27.05 -7.22
C ALA A 38 2.39 26.71 -7.82
N ALA A 39 1.96 25.46 -7.78
CA ALA A 39 0.74 24.97 -8.42
C ALA A 39 -0.56 25.09 -7.60
N VAL A 40 -0.46 25.52 -6.32
CA VAL A 40 -1.68 26.01 -5.65
C VAL A 40 -1.97 27.39 -6.23
N PRO A 41 -3.12 27.59 -6.91
CA PRO A 41 -3.42 28.91 -7.45
C PRO A 41 -3.35 29.93 -6.32
N SER A 42 -2.30 30.73 -6.32
CA SER A 42 -2.34 32.02 -5.66
C SER A 42 -3.55 32.72 -6.25
N GLY A 43 -4.63 32.88 -5.50
CA GLY A 43 -5.94 33.41 -5.84
C GLY A 43 -6.20 33.76 -7.31
N PRO A 44 -7.39 34.02 -7.76
CA PRO A 44 -7.79 34.12 -9.18
C PRO A 44 -7.04 35.20 -9.94
N GLY A 45 -5.75 35.01 -10.18
CA GLY A 45 -4.81 35.93 -10.79
C GLY A 45 -4.56 35.76 -12.28
N ALA A 46 -5.54 35.25 -13.06
CA ALA A 46 -5.40 35.14 -14.51
C ALA A 46 -6.57 35.72 -15.32
N ALA A 47 -7.62 36.20 -14.68
CA ALA A 47 -8.47 37.21 -15.31
C ALA A 47 -7.99 38.55 -14.77
N GLY A 48 -7.59 39.49 -15.67
CA GLY A 48 -7.03 40.80 -15.29
C GLY A 48 -7.79 41.46 -14.13
N PRO A 49 -7.15 42.36 -13.37
CA PRO A 49 -7.61 42.87 -12.10
C PRO A 49 -9.03 43.45 -12.28
N SER A 50 -10.04 42.66 -11.98
CA SER A 50 -11.38 43.19 -11.77
C SER A 50 -11.27 44.08 -10.53
N ALA A 51 -11.64 45.34 -10.65
CA ALA A 51 -11.63 46.29 -9.54
C ALA A 51 -12.28 45.65 -8.29
N PRO A 52 -11.65 45.81 -7.11
CA PRO A 52 -12.16 45.22 -5.87
C PRO A 52 -13.62 45.68 -5.69
N ARG A 53 -14.51 44.69 -5.62
CA ARG A 53 -15.93 44.98 -5.34
C ARG A 53 -16.01 45.48 -3.90
N LYS A 54 -16.81 46.55 -3.68
CA LYS A 54 -17.16 46.98 -2.33
C LYS A 54 -17.94 45.84 -1.67
N ILE A 55 -17.36 45.24 -0.65
CA ILE A 55 -18.00 44.18 0.14
C ILE A 55 -18.88 44.84 1.19
N ASP A 56 -20.08 44.29 1.36
CA ASP A 56 -20.93 44.62 2.48
C ASP A 56 -20.22 44.18 3.78
N PRO A 57 -19.98 45.08 4.76
CA PRO A 57 -19.37 44.74 6.03
C PRO A 57 -20.13 43.64 6.79
N LYS A 58 -21.42 43.45 6.52
CA LYS A 58 -22.25 42.42 7.13
C LYS A 58 -22.19 41.04 6.44
N LEU A 59 -21.45 40.93 5.34
CA LEU A 59 -21.38 39.68 4.57
C LEU A 59 -20.78 38.53 5.40
N PHE A 60 -19.76 38.81 6.20
CA PHE A 60 -19.14 37.82 7.08
C PHE A 60 -20.14 37.33 8.15
N ASP A 61 -20.80 38.25 8.85
CA ASP A 61 -21.79 37.89 9.88
C ASP A 61 -22.96 37.10 9.27
N SER A 62 -23.43 37.51 8.10
CA SER A 62 -24.49 36.78 7.38
C SER A 62 -24.05 35.37 7.01
N ALA A 63 -22.82 35.18 6.57
CA ALA A 63 -22.27 33.86 6.22
C ALA A 63 -22.11 32.97 7.46
N LEU A 64 -21.63 33.52 8.57
CA LEU A 64 -21.56 32.81 9.83
C LEU A 64 -22.93 32.38 10.36
N ASN A 65 -23.94 33.25 10.23
CA ASN A 65 -25.29 32.89 10.60
C ASN A 65 -25.81 31.71 9.78
N ASP A 66 -25.59 31.69 8.45
CA ASP A 66 -25.98 30.56 7.62
C ASP A 66 -25.24 29.28 8.05
N TYR A 67 -23.94 29.37 8.30
CA TYR A 67 -23.16 28.23 8.76
C TYR A 67 -23.68 27.64 10.09
N PHE A 68 -23.86 28.48 11.12
CA PHE A 68 -24.30 28.03 12.44
C PHE A 68 -25.77 27.61 12.47
N THR A 69 -26.58 28.03 11.49
CA THR A 69 -27.97 27.54 11.34
C THR A 69 -28.07 26.27 10.47
N GLY A 70 -26.93 25.65 10.10
CA GLY A 70 -26.89 24.37 9.38
C GLY A 70 -27.07 24.50 7.85
N HIS A 71 -26.76 25.65 7.30
CA HIS A 71 -26.81 25.93 5.86
C HIS A 71 -25.44 26.16 5.25
N PRO A 72 -24.47 25.20 5.35
CA PRO A 72 -23.09 25.40 4.88
C PRO A 72 -23.00 25.66 3.38
N LYS A 73 -23.92 25.12 2.58
CA LYS A 73 -23.97 25.36 1.12
C LYS A 73 -24.26 26.84 0.76
N ASP A 74 -25.00 27.56 1.62
CA ASP A 74 -25.36 28.96 1.43
C ASP A 74 -24.31 29.89 2.05
N ALA A 75 -23.63 29.44 3.09
CA ALA A 75 -22.50 30.12 3.71
C ALA A 75 -21.26 30.15 2.80
N ALA A 76 -20.95 29.02 2.12
CA ALA A 76 -19.75 28.87 1.30
C ALA A 76 -19.53 29.97 0.25
N PRO A 77 -20.51 30.34 -0.61
CA PRO A 77 -20.31 31.39 -1.61
C PRO A 77 -20.11 32.77 -0.98
N LYS A 78 -20.75 33.06 0.15
CA LYS A 78 -20.56 34.34 0.87
C LYS A 78 -19.14 34.44 1.45
N LEU A 79 -18.66 33.36 2.07
CA LEU A 79 -17.32 33.28 2.63
C LEU A 79 -16.25 33.31 1.52
N PHE A 80 -16.52 32.65 0.38
CA PHE A 80 -15.66 32.73 -0.81
C PHE A 80 -15.55 34.16 -1.33
N ASP A 81 -16.67 34.86 -1.50
CA ASP A 81 -16.65 36.25 -1.95
C ASP A 81 -15.94 37.16 -0.94
N TYR A 82 -16.07 36.89 0.36
CA TYR A 82 -15.34 37.63 1.40
C TYR A 82 -13.83 37.44 1.27
N THR A 83 -13.34 36.19 1.20
CA THR A 83 -11.91 35.87 1.12
C THR A 83 -11.26 36.33 -0.16
N GLU A 84 -11.97 36.33 -1.29
CA GLU A 84 -11.41 36.70 -2.59
C GLU A 84 -11.42 38.20 -2.87
N ASN A 85 -12.09 39.01 -2.07
CA ASN A 85 -12.17 40.46 -2.31
C ASN A 85 -11.53 41.28 -1.18
N LEU A 86 -11.15 40.67 -0.05
CA LEU A 86 -10.47 41.36 1.04
C LEU A 86 -9.00 40.97 1.14
N PRO A 87 -8.14 41.88 1.62
CA PRO A 87 -6.74 41.57 1.82
C PRO A 87 -6.56 40.61 3.02
N SER A 88 -5.49 39.85 3.02
CA SER A 88 -5.12 38.93 4.12
C SER A 88 -4.86 39.64 5.46
N THR A 89 -4.76 40.96 5.45
CA THR A 89 -4.63 41.80 6.65
C THR A 89 -5.96 42.11 7.33
N ASP A 90 -7.08 41.75 6.72
CA ASP A 90 -8.41 41.91 7.34
C ASP A 90 -8.54 40.99 8.55
N GLU A 91 -9.13 41.50 9.63
CA GLU A 91 -9.24 40.81 10.92
C GLU A 91 -9.97 39.49 10.82
N ASN A 92 -10.98 39.41 9.96
CA ASN A 92 -11.83 38.22 9.78
C ASN A 92 -11.36 37.32 8.63
N TYR A 93 -10.34 37.69 7.88
CA TYR A 93 -9.90 36.96 6.69
C TYR A 93 -9.60 35.47 6.97
N ALA A 94 -8.78 35.20 8.00
CA ALA A 94 -8.40 33.84 8.38
C ALA A 94 -9.61 33.02 8.88
N TRP A 95 -10.52 33.68 9.65
CA TRP A 95 -11.75 33.04 10.08
C TRP A 95 -12.69 32.74 8.90
N ALA A 96 -12.79 33.65 7.93
CA ALA A 96 -13.57 33.42 6.73
C ALA A 96 -13.04 32.25 5.92
N GLN A 97 -11.71 32.13 5.76
CA GLN A 97 -11.08 30.95 5.14
C GLN A 97 -11.39 29.67 5.90
N PHE A 98 -11.33 29.72 7.26
CA PHE A 98 -11.60 28.54 8.09
C PHE A 98 -13.06 28.07 7.96
N PHE A 99 -14.02 28.99 8.08
CA PHE A 99 -15.45 28.64 7.95
C PHE A 99 -15.83 28.26 6.51
N LEU A 100 -15.15 28.84 5.49
CA LEU A 100 -15.28 28.38 4.13
C LEU A 100 -14.83 26.93 4.00
N ALA A 101 -13.65 26.59 4.53
CA ALA A 101 -13.15 25.22 4.53
C ALA A 101 -14.10 24.25 5.24
N LYS A 102 -14.61 24.64 6.43
CA LYS A 102 -15.60 23.84 7.17
C LYS A 102 -16.88 23.64 6.36
N SER A 103 -17.40 24.71 5.76
CA SER A 103 -18.60 24.63 4.92
C SER A 103 -18.41 23.68 3.74
N LEU A 104 -17.24 23.72 3.08
CA LEU A 104 -16.92 22.83 1.97
C LEU A 104 -16.81 21.36 2.42
N ILE A 105 -16.14 21.10 3.55
CA ILE A 105 -16.03 19.75 4.13
C ILE A 105 -17.40 19.15 4.45
N GLU A 106 -18.29 19.94 5.07
CA GLU A 106 -19.63 19.50 5.48
C GLU A 106 -20.54 19.15 4.27
N ILE A 107 -20.31 19.79 3.11
CA ILE A 107 -21.01 19.46 1.87
C ILE A 107 -20.27 18.42 1.01
N ASN A 108 -19.30 17.69 1.58
CA ASN A 108 -18.47 16.67 0.94
C ASN A 108 -17.56 17.17 -0.21
N LEU A 109 -17.10 18.41 -0.16
CA LEU A 109 -16.03 18.96 -0.98
C LEU A 109 -14.74 19.05 -0.14
N ARG A 110 -14.27 17.89 0.32
CA ARG A 110 -13.21 17.74 1.34
C ARG A 110 -11.86 18.25 0.86
N HIS A 111 -11.48 17.93 -0.38
CA HIS A 111 -10.22 18.41 -0.95
C HIS A 111 -10.19 19.94 -1.06
N ALA A 112 -11.26 20.55 -1.53
CA ALA A 112 -11.36 22.01 -1.58
C ALA A 112 -11.25 22.63 -0.18
N GLY A 113 -11.92 22.04 0.83
CA GLY A 113 -11.75 22.44 2.24
C GLY A 113 -10.30 22.30 2.72
N ALA A 114 -9.65 21.16 2.43
CA ALA A 114 -8.25 20.93 2.79
C ALA A 114 -7.30 21.97 2.19
N VAL A 115 -7.54 22.39 0.95
CA VAL A 115 -6.73 23.45 0.30
C VAL A 115 -6.83 24.77 1.06
N TYR A 116 -8.03 25.19 1.52
CA TYR A 116 -8.16 26.41 2.32
C TYR A 116 -7.50 26.27 3.72
N LEU A 117 -7.64 25.11 4.37
CA LEU A 117 -6.95 24.85 5.64
C LEU A 117 -5.43 24.85 5.47
N ALA A 118 -4.92 24.23 4.42
CA ALA A 118 -3.50 24.24 4.08
C ALA A 118 -2.99 25.65 3.74
N ARG A 119 -3.82 26.51 3.14
CA ARG A 119 -3.51 27.92 2.90
C ARG A 119 -3.36 28.67 4.23
N ILE A 120 -4.27 28.50 5.20
CA ILE A 120 -4.15 29.07 6.54
C ILE A 120 -2.84 28.63 7.20
N ALA A 121 -2.49 27.36 7.11
CA ALA A 121 -1.26 26.80 7.68
C ALA A 121 0.01 27.41 7.07
N ARG A 122 -0.01 27.77 5.79
CA ARG A 122 1.12 28.42 5.08
C ARG A 122 1.20 29.92 5.32
N GLU A 123 0.08 30.62 5.24
CA GLU A 123 0.01 32.09 5.40
C GLU A 123 0.22 32.54 6.83
N ARG A 124 -0.20 31.74 7.82
CA ARG A 124 -0.06 32.00 9.28
C ARG A 124 -0.54 33.38 9.72
N THR A 125 -1.57 33.89 9.07
CA THR A 125 -2.06 35.24 9.27
C THR A 125 -2.70 35.46 10.64
N ASN A 126 -3.24 34.40 11.25
CA ASN A 126 -3.92 34.49 12.54
C ASN A 126 -3.56 33.29 13.44
N PRO A 127 -2.84 33.53 14.57
CA PRO A 127 -2.41 32.47 15.48
C PRO A 127 -3.57 31.77 16.21
N ALA A 128 -4.75 32.36 16.31
CA ALA A 128 -5.90 31.73 16.94
C ALA A 128 -6.64 30.73 15.99
N VAL A 129 -6.53 30.94 14.69
CA VAL A 129 -7.16 30.10 13.65
C VAL A 129 -6.25 28.93 13.27
N LEU A 130 -4.95 29.12 13.25
CA LEU A 130 -3.97 28.13 12.81
C LEU A 130 -4.11 26.75 13.50
N PRO A 131 -4.19 26.67 14.85
CA PRO A 131 -4.35 25.35 15.51
C PRO A 131 -5.63 24.64 15.10
N LYS A 132 -6.73 25.37 14.96
CA LYS A 132 -8.02 24.81 14.54
C LYS A 132 -7.98 24.31 13.09
N ALA A 133 -7.29 25.02 12.21
CA ALA A 133 -7.09 24.59 10.82
C ALA A 133 -6.26 23.31 10.75
N LEU A 134 -5.20 23.19 11.53
CA LEU A 134 -4.36 22.00 11.60
C LEU A 134 -5.10 20.80 12.20
N GLU A 135 -5.92 21.01 13.23
CA GLU A 135 -6.78 19.95 13.80
C GLU A 135 -7.77 19.40 12.76
N GLU A 136 -8.41 20.27 11.99
CA GLU A 136 -9.33 19.84 10.94
C GLU A 136 -8.58 19.14 9.78
N LEU A 137 -7.39 19.60 9.41
CA LEU A 137 -6.54 18.89 8.44
C LEU A 137 -6.15 17.50 8.94
N GLN A 138 -5.77 17.36 10.21
CA GLN A 138 -5.44 16.07 10.81
C GLN A 138 -6.61 15.09 10.71
N LYS A 139 -7.84 15.54 10.98
CA LYS A 139 -9.05 14.70 10.85
C LYS A 139 -9.26 14.20 9.40
N LEU A 140 -8.87 14.97 8.41
CA LEU A 140 -8.97 14.57 7.00
C LEU A 140 -7.98 13.47 6.63
N THR A 141 -6.88 13.30 7.37
CA THR A 141 -5.88 12.25 7.10
C THR A 141 -6.36 10.83 7.37
N ASP A 142 -7.47 10.65 8.09
CA ASP A 142 -8.12 9.35 8.27
C ASP A 142 -8.88 8.89 7.01
N LEU A 143 -9.03 9.76 6.02
CA LEU A 143 -9.70 9.52 4.75
C LEU A 143 -8.68 9.56 3.60
N PRO A 144 -9.03 9.12 2.38
CA PRO A 144 -8.21 9.38 1.21
C PRO A 144 -7.99 10.89 1.05
N HIS A 145 -6.72 11.32 1.06
CA HIS A 145 -6.33 12.73 1.06
C HIS A 145 -5.07 12.96 0.22
N ASP A 146 -4.75 14.21 -0.02
CA ASP A 146 -3.52 14.62 -0.68
C ASP A 146 -2.33 14.50 0.28
N GLU A 147 -1.65 13.34 0.25
CA GLU A 147 -0.48 13.06 1.10
C GLU A 147 0.65 14.10 0.87
N VAL A 148 0.84 14.56 -0.36
CA VAL A 148 1.90 15.54 -0.66
C VAL A 148 1.57 16.89 -0.03
N MET A 149 0.35 17.37 -0.22
CA MET A 149 -0.07 18.67 0.30
C MET A 149 -0.15 18.67 1.84
N ILE A 150 -0.82 17.69 2.43
CA ILE A 150 -1.13 17.68 3.86
C ILE A 150 0.07 17.15 4.66
N ASP A 151 0.54 15.94 4.37
CA ASP A 151 1.53 15.29 5.20
C ASP A 151 2.93 15.86 5.00
N GLU A 152 3.32 16.15 3.74
CA GLU A 152 4.67 16.60 3.45
C GLU A 152 4.82 18.13 3.49
N GLN A 153 3.97 18.87 2.76
CA GLN A 153 4.13 20.31 2.64
C GLN A 153 3.59 21.08 3.84
N VAL A 154 2.53 20.60 4.51
CA VAL A 154 2.01 21.25 5.72
C VAL A 154 2.70 20.68 6.94
N PHE A 155 2.37 19.47 7.37
CA PHE A 155 2.87 18.92 8.63
C PHE A 155 4.37 18.61 8.61
N GLY A 156 4.89 18.10 7.50
CA GLY A 156 6.30 17.77 7.33
C GLY A 156 7.25 18.97 7.28
N ALA A 157 6.73 20.16 6.95
CA ALA A 157 7.52 21.40 6.82
C ALA A 157 7.18 22.47 7.86
N LEU A 158 6.25 22.20 8.79
CA LEU A 158 5.76 23.18 9.74
C LEU A 158 6.79 23.50 10.82
N ASP A 159 6.92 24.79 11.18
CA ASP A 159 7.66 25.19 12.38
C ASP A 159 6.86 24.89 13.63
N LEU A 160 7.40 24.05 14.52
CA LEU A 160 6.71 23.48 15.66
C LEU A 160 6.80 24.33 16.95
N GLY A 161 7.55 25.44 16.91
CA GLY A 161 7.87 26.22 18.11
C GLY A 161 6.67 26.89 18.79
N PHE A 162 5.48 26.87 18.18
CA PHE A 162 4.29 27.59 18.64
C PHE A 162 2.98 26.80 18.56
N LEU A 163 3.07 25.48 18.26
CA LEU A 163 1.86 24.67 18.15
C LEU A 163 1.34 24.20 19.51
N PRO A 164 0.00 24.15 19.69
CA PRO A 164 -0.60 23.47 20.79
C PRO A 164 -0.23 21.99 20.83
N GLU A 165 -0.18 21.41 22.02
CA GLU A 165 0.23 20.02 22.24
C GLU A 165 -0.63 19.03 21.45
N GLU A 166 -1.92 19.33 21.31
CA GLU A 166 -2.90 18.48 20.59
C GLU A 166 -2.55 18.30 19.11
N VAL A 167 -1.95 19.30 18.50
CA VAL A 167 -1.59 19.28 17.05
C VAL A 167 -0.12 18.96 16.84
N ALA A 168 0.75 19.35 17.79
CA ALA A 168 2.18 19.17 17.72
C ALA A 168 2.57 17.69 17.56
N GLY A 169 1.83 16.77 18.19
CA GLY A 169 2.06 15.34 18.08
C GLY A 169 2.06 14.83 16.63
N TYR A 170 1.00 15.13 15.89
CA TYR A 170 0.91 14.70 14.47
C TYR A 170 1.99 15.34 13.61
N ALA A 171 2.30 16.61 13.82
CA ALA A 171 3.36 17.30 13.08
C ALA A 171 4.75 16.68 13.38
N HIS A 172 5.06 16.39 14.65
CA HIS A 172 6.28 15.65 15.01
C HIS A 172 6.34 14.27 14.36
N TYR A 173 5.22 13.56 14.31
CA TYR A 173 5.14 12.27 13.63
C TYR A 173 5.51 12.40 12.15
N GLN A 174 4.90 13.33 11.42
CA GLN A 174 5.16 13.53 9.99
C GLN A 174 6.59 13.98 9.71
N GLN A 175 7.14 14.91 10.50
CA GLN A 175 8.53 15.35 10.36
C GLN A 175 9.52 14.20 10.62
N GLY A 176 9.25 13.39 11.63
CA GLY A 176 10.05 12.18 11.88
C GLY A 176 10.00 11.19 10.71
N LEU A 177 8.85 11.04 10.03
CA LEU A 177 8.75 10.21 8.82
C LEU A 177 9.55 10.82 7.65
N VAL A 178 9.54 12.14 7.47
CA VAL A 178 10.38 12.82 6.46
C VAL A 178 11.85 12.57 6.73
N ASP A 179 12.29 12.71 7.99
CA ASP A 179 13.67 12.44 8.38
C ASP A 179 14.08 10.97 8.13
N LEU A 180 13.19 10.01 8.42
CA LEU A 180 13.47 8.58 8.11
C LEU A 180 13.62 8.34 6.62
N ARG A 181 12.84 9.02 5.77
CA ARG A 181 12.93 8.90 4.32
C ARG A 181 14.30 9.36 3.78
N VAL A 182 14.83 10.44 4.31
CA VAL A 182 16.15 10.94 3.92
C VAL A 182 17.31 10.26 4.68
N GLY A 183 17.03 9.22 5.48
CA GLY A 183 18.03 8.46 6.20
C GLY A 183 18.55 9.13 7.47
N ASN A 184 17.88 10.16 7.97
CA ASN A 184 18.28 10.92 9.15
C ASN A 184 17.65 10.37 10.44
N GLU A 185 17.99 9.13 10.80
CA GLU A 185 17.40 8.39 11.95
C GLU A 185 17.54 9.15 13.27
N ARG A 186 18.60 9.95 13.43
CA ARG A 186 18.82 10.73 14.66
C ARG A 186 17.76 11.82 14.84
N TRP A 187 17.46 12.60 13.81
CA TRP A 187 16.42 13.62 13.85
C TRP A 187 15.03 13.02 13.96
N ALA A 188 14.77 11.95 13.21
CA ALA A 188 13.54 11.19 13.36
C ALA A 188 13.29 10.76 14.81
N THR A 189 14.33 10.21 15.49
CA THR A 189 14.24 9.85 16.90
C THR A 189 13.93 11.06 17.79
N THR A 190 14.53 12.23 17.49
CA THR A 190 14.25 13.46 18.24
C THR A 190 12.79 13.89 18.09
N HIS A 191 12.23 13.83 16.88
CA HIS A 191 10.81 14.12 16.67
C HIS A 191 9.91 13.10 17.38
N PHE A 192 10.20 11.82 17.22
CA PHE A 192 9.39 10.76 17.84
C PHE A 192 9.44 10.75 19.38
N SER A 193 10.53 11.24 19.99
CA SER A 193 10.62 11.36 21.45
C SER A 193 9.70 12.43 22.04
N LYS A 194 9.17 13.33 21.22
CA LYS A 194 8.23 14.37 21.63
C LYS A 194 6.75 13.96 21.47
N LEU A 195 6.50 12.75 20.95
CA LEU A 195 5.15 12.25 20.82
C LEU A 195 4.57 11.94 22.20
N PRO A 196 3.29 12.25 22.46
CA PRO A 196 2.64 11.89 23.71
C PRO A 196 2.75 10.38 23.96
N GLU A 197 3.17 10.01 25.16
CA GLU A 197 3.33 8.61 25.50
C GLU A 197 2.00 7.87 25.37
N GLY A 198 2.04 6.76 24.67
CA GLY A 198 0.85 5.95 24.43
C GLY A 198 -0.13 6.52 23.40
N SER A 199 0.22 7.54 22.59
CA SER A 199 -0.57 7.97 21.44
C SER A 199 -0.51 6.98 20.29
N ALA A 200 -1.45 7.08 19.32
CA ALA A 200 -1.43 6.29 18.10
C ALA A 200 -0.20 6.63 17.23
N GLU A 201 0.18 7.91 17.21
CA GLU A 201 1.37 8.40 16.52
C GLU A 201 2.66 7.80 17.09
N ALA A 202 2.75 7.67 18.43
CA ALA A 202 3.89 7.03 19.09
C ALA A 202 4.02 5.54 18.67
N SER A 203 2.91 4.83 18.57
CA SER A 203 2.88 3.43 18.11
C SER A 203 3.24 3.32 16.63
N ARG A 204 2.69 4.19 15.79
CA ARG A 204 3.03 4.27 14.35
C ARG A 204 4.52 4.63 14.14
N ALA A 205 5.07 5.54 14.95
CA ALA A 205 6.47 5.93 14.92
C ALA A 205 7.41 4.77 15.28
N LYS A 206 7.08 4.00 16.34
CA LYS A 206 7.81 2.77 16.70
C LYS A 206 7.82 1.78 15.54
N TYR A 207 6.66 1.56 14.90
CA TYR A 207 6.55 0.69 13.74
C TYR A 207 7.44 1.19 12.58
N ALA A 208 7.37 2.47 12.21
CA ALA A 208 8.19 3.06 11.15
C ALA A 208 9.69 2.93 11.41
N MET A 209 10.13 3.18 12.66
CA MET A 209 11.53 2.99 13.08
C MET A 209 11.98 1.53 12.95
N LEU A 210 11.17 0.58 13.40
CA LEU A 210 11.50 -0.85 13.31
C LEU A 210 11.61 -1.31 11.85
N VAL A 211 10.68 -0.89 11.00
CA VAL A 211 10.73 -1.20 9.57
C VAL A 211 11.98 -0.61 8.91
N THR A 212 12.34 0.63 9.25
CA THR A 212 13.55 1.27 8.72
C THR A 212 14.81 0.53 9.16
N ARG A 213 14.91 0.17 10.43
CA ARG A 213 16.03 -0.63 10.96
C ARG A 213 16.14 -2.01 10.33
N LEU A 214 15.00 -2.67 10.12
CA LEU A 214 14.96 -3.95 9.41
C LEU A 214 15.51 -3.83 8.00
N ARG A 215 15.11 -2.77 7.27
CA ARG A 215 15.58 -2.51 5.91
C ARG A 215 17.07 -2.20 5.83
N THR A 216 17.61 -1.48 6.79
CA THR A 216 19.03 -1.10 6.85
C THR A 216 19.94 -2.16 7.45
N ALA A 217 19.37 -3.18 8.11
CA ALA A 217 20.12 -4.30 8.70
C ALA A 217 20.87 -5.10 7.62
N ARG A 218 22.21 -5.02 7.64
CA ARG A 218 23.07 -5.71 6.65
C ARG A 218 23.49 -7.13 7.07
N ARG A 219 23.30 -7.51 8.34
CA ARG A 219 23.73 -8.78 8.93
C ARG A 219 22.59 -9.45 9.70
N GLU A 220 22.88 -10.00 10.86
CA GLU A 220 21.88 -10.69 11.67
C GLU A 220 20.82 -9.72 12.19
N ILE A 221 19.56 -10.16 12.11
CA ILE A 221 18.43 -9.41 12.64
C ILE A 221 18.36 -9.69 14.15
N PRO A 222 18.39 -8.65 15.00
CA PRO A 222 18.30 -8.83 16.45
C PRO A 222 17.02 -9.57 16.85
N LYS A 223 17.11 -10.51 17.77
CA LYS A 223 15.95 -11.26 18.28
C LYS A 223 14.91 -10.33 18.92
N GLU A 224 15.38 -9.31 19.60
CA GLU A 224 14.55 -8.29 20.25
C GLU A 224 13.63 -7.56 19.26
N MET A 225 14.01 -7.50 17.98
CA MET A 225 13.16 -6.87 16.95
C MET A 225 11.88 -7.67 16.70
N VAL A 226 11.93 -8.99 16.79
CA VAL A 226 10.75 -9.87 16.68
C VAL A 226 9.77 -9.56 17.81
N ASP A 227 10.30 -9.45 19.06
CA ASP A 227 9.48 -9.15 20.24
C ASP A 227 8.86 -7.75 20.13
N GLN A 228 9.63 -6.77 19.63
CA GLN A 228 9.13 -5.40 19.43
C GLN A 228 7.98 -5.34 18.41
N PHE A 229 8.09 -6.06 17.28
CA PHE A 229 6.98 -6.16 16.32
C PHE A 229 5.78 -6.90 16.91
N PHE A 230 6.03 -7.92 17.73
CA PHE A 230 4.94 -8.67 18.37
C PHE A 230 4.17 -7.85 19.40
N GLU A 231 4.85 -6.97 20.15
CA GLU A 231 4.18 -6.02 21.05
C GLU A 231 3.36 -4.98 20.28
N LEU A 232 3.87 -4.48 19.15
CA LEU A 232 3.09 -3.60 18.27
C LEU A 232 1.85 -4.29 17.68
N ALA A 233 1.95 -5.57 17.37
CA ALA A 233 0.81 -6.35 16.88
C ALA A 233 -0.36 -6.45 17.89
N LYS A 234 -0.06 -6.29 19.18
CA LYS A 234 -1.07 -6.27 20.27
C LYS A 234 -1.61 -4.89 20.58
N ASP A 235 -0.98 -3.85 20.04
CA ASP A 235 -1.35 -2.46 20.35
C ASP A 235 -2.67 -2.08 19.68
N GLU A 236 -3.74 -1.96 20.46
CA GLU A 236 -5.08 -1.62 19.98
C GLU A 236 -5.21 -0.20 19.41
N LYS A 237 -4.20 0.67 19.63
CA LYS A 237 -4.13 2.01 19.04
C LYS A 237 -3.75 1.99 17.57
N LEU A 238 -3.13 0.91 17.13
CA LEU A 238 -2.87 0.65 15.72
C LEU A 238 -4.14 0.12 15.03
N THR A 239 -4.30 0.51 13.78
CA THR A 239 -5.35 -0.06 12.93
C THR A 239 -5.18 -1.57 12.78
N LEU A 240 -6.25 -2.29 12.47
CA LEU A 240 -6.17 -3.73 12.21
C LEU A 240 -5.18 -4.04 11.09
N GLU A 241 -5.11 -3.20 10.05
CA GLU A 241 -4.14 -3.33 8.95
C GLU A 241 -2.70 -3.25 9.48
N ALA A 242 -2.36 -2.21 10.26
CA ALA A 242 -1.03 -2.05 10.83
C ALA A 242 -0.65 -3.18 11.81
N ARG A 243 -1.61 -3.70 12.58
CA ARG A 243 -1.38 -4.86 13.45
C ARG A 243 -1.11 -6.13 12.65
N ASN A 244 -1.88 -6.36 11.59
CA ASN A 244 -1.63 -7.49 10.67
C ASN A 244 -0.25 -7.38 10.02
N ASP A 245 0.17 -6.18 9.61
CA ASP A 245 1.51 -5.96 9.04
C ASP A 245 2.61 -6.26 10.05
N ALA A 246 2.43 -5.87 11.31
CA ALA A 246 3.37 -6.21 12.38
C ALA A 246 3.43 -7.73 12.63
N ILE A 247 2.28 -8.44 12.63
CA ILE A 247 2.24 -9.91 12.73
C ILE A 247 2.95 -10.57 11.54
N LEU A 248 2.71 -10.09 10.32
CA LEU A 248 3.38 -10.59 9.13
C LEU A 248 4.90 -10.36 9.20
N ALA A 249 5.34 -9.21 9.73
CA ALA A 249 6.76 -8.96 9.98
C ALA A 249 7.34 -9.99 10.97
N VAL A 250 6.66 -10.27 12.08
CA VAL A 250 7.05 -11.33 13.04
C VAL A 250 7.16 -12.70 12.35
N ALA A 251 6.15 -13.08 11.58
CA ALA A 251 6.13 -14.38 10.90
C ALA A 251 7.33 -14.53 9.95
N ARG A 252 7.61 -13.51 9.15
CA ARG A 252 8.72 -13.50 8.20
C ARG A 252 10.08 -13.47 8.87
N LEU A 253 10.25 -12.69 9.95
CA LEU A 253 11.48 -12.66 10.73
C LEU A 253 11.77 -14.01 11.37
N ARG A 254 10.78 -14.67 11.95
CA ARG A 254 10.90 -16.04 12.48
C ARG A 254 11.25 -17.04 11.38
N TYR A 255 10.64 -16.92 10.22
CA TYR A 255 10.98 -17.74 9.06
C TYR A 255 12.46 -17.58 8.66
N GLU A 256 13.00 -16.34 8.63
CA GLU A 256 14.43 -16.08 8.38
C GLU A 256 15.34 -16.70 9.42
N GLN A 257 14.94 -16.65 10.67
CA GLN A 257 15.66 -17.27 11.80
C GLN A 257 15.51 -18.80 11.80
N GLN A 258 14.82 -19.39 10.81
CA GLN A 258 14.51 -20.82 10.71
C GLN A 258 13.60 -21.34 11.85
N ASP A 259 12.97 -20.44 12.59
CA ASP A 259 11.88 -20.78 13.52
C ASP A 259 10.56 -20.91 12.74
N PHE A 260 10.48 -21.96 11.92
CA PHE A 260 9.31 -22.18 11.06
C PHE A 260 8.02 -22.49 11.85
N LYS A 261 8.14 -23.06 13.06
CA LYS A 261 6.99 -23.29 13.93
C LYS A 261 6.42 -21.97 14.43
N GLY A 262 7.28 -21.13 14.99
CA GLY A 262 6.88 -19.80 15.44
C GLY A 262 6.39 -18.90 14.29
N ALA A 263 6.95 -19.04 13.08
CA ALA A 263 6.45 -18.35 11.90
C ALA A 263 5.01 -18.77 11.57
N LEU A 264 4.73 -20.08 11.57
CA LEU A 264 3.40 -20.60 11.28
C LEU A 264 2.35 -20.17 12.34
N GLU A 265 2.76 -20.14 13.62
CA GLU A 265 1.91 -19.61 14.70
C GLU A 265 1.57 -18.13 14.46
N ALA A 266 2.57 -17.33 14.05
CA ALA A 266 2.35 -15.91 13.76
C ALA A 266 1.43 -15.72 12.55
N TYR A 267 1.60 -16.46 11.45
CA TYR A 267 0.66 -16.41 10.31
C TYR A 267 -0.78 -16.73 10.74
N GLY A 268 -0.95 -17.64 11.70
CA GLY A 268 -2.26 -17.98 12.25
C GLY A 268 -2.97 -16.87 12.99
N LEU A 269 -2.23 -15.82 13.44
CA LEU A 269 -2.79 -14.66 14.14
C LEU A 269 -3.28 -13.57 13.19
N VAL A 270 -2.94 -13.62 11.91
CA VAL A 270 -3.34 -12.61 10.91
C VAL A 270 -4.85 -12.69 10.68
N LYS A 271 -5.53 -11.56 10.82
CA LYS A 271 -6.98 -11.44 10.69
C LYS A 271 -7.33 -10.71 9.37
N LEU A 272 -7.67 -11.46 8.35
CA LEU A 272 -8.12 -10.92 7.08
C LEU A 272 -9.59 -11.31 6.82
N PRO A 273 -10.40 -10.42 6.22
CA PRO A 273 -11.74 -10.80 5.73
C PRO A 273 -11.68 -11.98 4.76
N GLU A 274 -12.78 -12.73 4.63
CA GLU A 274 -12.79 -13.94 3.79
C GLU A 274 -12.50 -13.69 2.32
N LEU A 275 -12.95 -12.56 1.80
CA LEU A 275 -12.74 -12.16 0.41
C LEU A 275 -11.53 -11.23 0.21
N ASP A 276 -10.67 -11.08 1.23
CA ASP A 276 -9.48 -10.25 1.11
C ASP A 276 -8.43 -10.93 0.21
N THR A 277 -7.98 -10.22 -0.81
CA THR A 277 -6.96 -10.71 -1.76
C THR A 277 -5.61 -10.99 -1.09
N GLY A 278 -5.31 -10.33 0.02
CA GLY A 278 -4.12 -10.59 0.84
C GLY A 278 -4.04 -12.02 1.38
N ARG A 279 -5.18 -12.73 1.48
CA ARG A 279 -5.19 -14.16 1.86
C ARG A 279 -4.40 -15.03 0.90
N ALA A 280 -4.40 -14.72 -0.38
CA ALA A 280 -3.64 -15.49 -1.37
C ALA A 280 -2.12 -15.44 -1.08
N THR A 281 -1.60 -14.26 -0.75
CA THR A 281 -0.20 -14.11 -0.32
C THR A 281 0.06 -14.82 1.00
N LEU A 282 -0.83 -14.67 1.99
CA LEU A 282 -0.74 -15.34 3.28
C LEU A 282 -0.66 -16.87 3.12
N TYR A 283 -1.54 -17.46 2.32
CA TYR A 283 -1.54 -18.91 2.07
C TYR A 283 -0.27 -19.39 1.35
N LEU A 284 0.28 -18.57 0.45
CA LEU A 284 1.53 -18.91 -0.20
C LEU A 284 2.72 -18.90 0.80
N GLU A 285 2.77 -17.91 1.70
CA GLU A 285 3.80 -17.83 2.74
C GLU A 285 3.68 -18.96 3.78
N GLU A 286 2.44 -19.30 4.18
CA GLU A 286 2.18 -20.47 5.00
C GLU A 286 2.61 -21.78 4.28
N ALA A 287 2.35 -21.89 2.98
CA ALA A 287 2.76 -23.07 2.21
C ALA A 287 4.29 -23.23 2.17
N TRP A 288 5.03 -22.15 1.97
CA TRP A 288 6.49 -22.14 2.07
C TRP A 288 6.97 -22.58 3.47
N THR A 289 6.34 -22.04 4.51
CA THR A 289 6.69 -22.37 5.91
C THR A 289 6.42 -23.85 6.23
N ARG A 290 5.28 -24.38 5.78
CA ARG A 290 4.94 -25.80 5.93
C ARG A 290 5.88 -26.71 5.14
N TYR A 291 6.31 -26.29 3.96
CA TYR A 291 7.31 -27.01 3.18
C TYR A 291 8.63 -27.13 3.94
N GLN A 292 9.11 -26.05 4.56
CA GLN A 292 10.33 -26.07 5.38
C GLN A 292 10.20 -26.97 6.63
N LEU A 293 8.98 -27.09 7.18
CA LEU A 293 8.69 -28.02 8.27
C LEU A 293 8.53 -29.49 7.83
N GLY A 294 8.65 -29.78 6.54
CA GLY A 294 8.39 -31.12 6.00
C GLY A 294 6.90 -31.50 5.94
N GLN A 295 5.98 -30.56 6.20
CA GLN A 295 4.53 -30.75 6.15
C GLN A 295 4.01 -30.65 4.70
N VAL A 296 4.58 -31.45 3.82
CA VAL A 296 4.35 -31.34 2.35
C VAL A 296 2.89 -31.51 1.94
N HIS A 297 2.12 -32.35 2.64
CA HIS A 297 0.71 -32.56 2.34
C HIS A 297 -0.15 -31.32 2.60
N ALA A 298 0.13 -30.61 3.70
CA ALA A 298 -0.53 -29.36 4.04
C ALA A 298 -0.06 -28.22 3.14
N ALA A 299 1.24 -28.15 2.80
CA ALA A 299 1.77 -27.18 1.86
C ALA A 299 1.11 -27.32 0.47
N MET A 300 1.01 -28.55 -0.04
CA MET A 300 0.32 -28.83 -1.31
C MET A 300 -1.17 -28.54 -1.24
N GLY A 301 -1.82 -28.74 -0.08
CA GLY A 301 -3.21 -28.37 0.14
C GLY A 301 -3.41 -26.86 -0.06
N LEU A 302 -2.60 -26.02 0.58
CA LEU A 302 -2.64 -24.56 0.40
C LEU A 302 -2.36 -24.14 -1.06
N LEU A 303 -1.40 -24.78 -1.74
CA LEU A 303 -1.14 -24.51 -3.15
C LEU A 303 -2.33 -24.90 -4.05
N THR A 304 -3.09 -25.93 -3.68
CA THR A 304 -4.33 -26.29 -4.37
C THR A 304 -5.43 -25.26 -4.08
N THR A 305 -5.56 -24.80 -2.85
CA THR A 305 -6.45 -23.69 -2.48
C THR A 305 -6.23 -22.45 -3.36
N LEU A 306 -4.99 -22.13 -3.68
CA LEU A 306 -4.66 -21.01 -4.57
C LEU A 306 -5.06 -21.23 -6.06
N ASP A 307 -5.60 -22.39 -6.41
CA ASP A 307 -6.24 -22.67 -7.70
C ASP A 307 -7.76 -22.39 -7.67
N ALA A 308 -8.33 -22.10 -6.50
CA ALA A 308 -9.75 -21.73 -6.36
C ALA A 308 -10.08 -20.47 -7.16
N PRO A 309 -11.32 -20.33 -7.67
CA PRO A 309 -11.75 -19.18 -8.46
C PRO A 309 -11.47 -17.84 -7.79
N SER A 310 -11.59 -17.74 -6.45
CA SER A 310 -11.29 -16.52 -5.67
C SER A 310 -9.84 -16.06 -5.79
N PHE A 311 -8.88 -16.97 -6.01
CA PHE A 311 -7.45 -16.68 -6.01
C PHE A 311 -6.78 -16.92 -7.37
N ARG A 312 -7.52 -17.47 -8.35
CA ARG A 312 -6.98 -17.87 -9.65
C ARG A 312 -6.32 -16.72 -10.40
N GLU A 313 -6.87 -15.51 -10.25
CA GLU A 313 -6.40 -14.32 -10.94
C GLU A 313 -5.33 -13.54 -10.15
N GLU A 314 -5.00 -13.99 -8.93
CA GLU A 314 -3.97 -13.35 -8.14
C GLU A 314 -2.57 -13.59 -8.74
N PHE A 315 -1.72 -12.57 -8.62
CA PHE A 315 -0.36 -12.59 -9.15
C PHE A 315 0.58 -13.29 -8.17
N LEU A 316 0.75 -14.60 -8.34
CA LEU A 316 1.51 -15.46 -7.44
C LEU A 316 2.49 -16.37 -8.22
N PRO A 317 3.53 -15.82 -8.86
CA PRO A 317 4.47 -16.63 -9.65
C PRO A 317 5.19 -17.70 -8.80
N ASP A 318 5.53 -17.39 -7.55
CA ASP A 318 6.23 -18.31 -6.63
C ASP A 318 5.43 -19.56 -6.27
N LYS A 319 4.11 -19.54 -6.44
CA LYS A 319 3.24 -20.71 -6.27
C LYS A 319 3.69 -21.89 -7.14
N TYR A 320 4.00 -21.62 -8.40
CA TYR A 320 4.42 -22.64 -9.36
C TYR A 320 5.80 -23.18 -9.04
N LEU A 321 6.69 -22.31 -8.57
CA LEU A 321 8.02 -22.71 -8.11
C LEU A 321 7.93 -23.66 -6.92
N LEU A 322 7.17 -23.29 -5.87
CA LEU A 322 7.02 -24.12 -4.66
C LEU A 322 6.38 -25.47 -5.00
N LYS A 323 5.34 -25.47 -5.83
CA LYS A 323 4.66 -26.69 -6.30
C LYS A 323 5.65 -27.61 -7.05
N ALA A 324 6.49 -27.05 -7.91
CA ALA A 324 7.51 -27.78 -8.63
C ALA A 324 8.61 -28.34 -7.71
N LEU A 325 9.07 -27.57 -6.72
CA LEU A 325 10.05 -28.01 -5.72
C LEU A 325 9.55 -29.19 -4.90
N ILE A 326 8.31 -29.12 -4.39
CA ILE A 326 7.69 -30.21 -3.62
C ILE A 326 7.62 -31.48 -4.47
N TYR A 327 7.17 -31.39 -5.73
CA TYR A 327 7.12 -32.54 -6.61
C TYR A 327 8.51 -33.11 -6.90
N ARG A 328 9.52 -32.28 -7.13
CA ARG A 328 10.91 -32.69 -7.34
C ARG A 328 11.45 -33.45 -6.15
N ASP A 329 11.24 -32.93 -4.93
CA ASP A 329 11.80 -33.50 -3.71
C ASP A 329 11.12 -34.82 -3.32
N LEU A 330 9.92 -35.04 -3.79
CA LEU A 330 9.20 -36.33 -3.69
C LEU A 330 9.40 -37.22 -4.92
N CYS A 331 10.31 -36.86 -5.81
CA CYS A 331 10.66 -37.62 -7.02
C CYS A 331 9.52 -37.76 -8.05
N HIS A 332 8.54 -36.86 -8.04
CA HIS A 332 7.48 -36.73 -9.04
C HIS A 332 7.92 -35.81 -10.18
N TYR A 333 8.82 -36.25 -11.03
CA TYR A 333 9.51 -35.41 -12.01
C TYR A 333 8.60 -34.83 -13.10
N LEU A 334 7.59 -35.60 -13.58
CA LEU A 334 6.66 -35.12 -14.59
C LEU A 334 5.72 -34.01 -14.03
N PRO A 335 5.09 -34.19 -12.87
CA PRO A 335 4.35 -33.12 -12.20
C PRO A 335 5.22 -31.87 -11.92
N ALA A 336 6.47 -32.04 -11.48
CA ALA A 336 7.40 -30.92 -11.27
C ALA A 336 7.60 -30.10 -12.57
N LYS A 337 7.87 -30.80 -13.69
CA LYS A 337 8.03 -30.16 -15.00
C LYS A 337 6.74 -29.51 -15.51
N ARG A 338 5.57 -30.11 -15.23
CA ARG A 338 4.26 -29.51 -15.57
C ARG A 338 4.05 -28.19 -14.81
N SER A 339 4.32 -28.16 -13.49
CA SER A 339 4.19 -26.96 -12.69
C SER A 339 5.11 -25.83 -13.17
N ALA A 340 6.35 -26.17 -13.57
CA ALA A 340 7.27 -25.23 -14.18
C ALA A 340 6.71 -24.63 -15.48
N LYS A 341 6.18 -25.48 -16.36
CA LYS A 341 5.56 -25.04 -17.61
C LYS A 341 4.27 -24.25 -17.41
N GLU A 342 3.54 -24.51 -16.32
CA GLU A 342 2.34 -23.71 -15.97
C GLU A 342 2.71 -22.26 -15.71
N LEU A 343 3.80 -21.97 -14.98
CA LEU A 343 4.29 -20.59 -14.80
C LEU A 343 4.55 -19.92 -16.14
N THR A 344 5.39 -20.55 -16.96
CA THR A 344 5.78 -19.99 -18.26
C THR A 344 4.57 -19.76 -19.17
N ARG A 345 3.59 -20.68 -19.16
CA ARG A 345 2.37 -20.53 -19.97
C ARG A 345 1.44 -19.44 -19.44
N LYS A 346 1.24 -19.38 -18.11
CA LYS A 346 0.34 -18.38 -17.49
C LYS A 346 0.86 -16.96 -17.68
N TYR A 347 2.16 -16.77 -17.58
CA TYR A 347 2.82 -15.46 -17.66
C TYR A 347 3.62 -15.26 -18.97
N ALA A 348 3.27 -15.99 -20.04
CA ALA A 348 4.01 -15.94 -21.31
C ALA A 348 4.10 -14.53 -21.87
N GLU A 349 2.97 -13.83 -21.95
CA GLU A 349 2.88 -12.45 -22.45
C GLU A 349 3.69 -11.49 -21.59
N SER A 350 3.53 -11.56 -20.27
CA SER A 350 4.26 -10.70 -19.31
C SER A 350 5.78 -10.93 -19.39
N LEU A 351 6.22 -12.19 -19.51
CA LEU A 351 7.63 -12.54 -19.63
C LEU A 351 8.21 -12.09 -20.99
N GLU A 352 7.43 -12.14 -22.06
CA GLU A 352 7.83 -11.64 -23.36
C GLU A 352 7.97 -10.13 -23.34
N ALA A 353 6.96 -9.40 -22.82
CA ALA A 353 6.99 -7.95 -22.70
C ALA A 353 8.20 -7.47 -21.88
N VAL A 354 8.52 -8.15 -20.76
CA VAL A 354 9.73 -7.83 -19.98
C VAL A 354 11.01 -8.11 -20.78
N ARG A 355 11.07 -9.21 -21.55
CA ARG A 355 12.24 -9.56 -22.36
C ARG A 355 12.48 -8.56 -23.47
N GLU A 356 11.44 -8.15 -24.17
CA GLU A 356 11.49 -7.18 -25.27
C GLU A 356 11.61 -5.72 -24.78
N ARG A 357 11.58 -5.50 -23.46
CA ARG A 357 11.61 -4.17 -22.82
C ARG A 357 10.44 -3.28 -23.26
N GLU A 358 9.28 -3.89 -23.46
CA GLU A 358 8.06 -3.18 -23.79
C GLU A 358 7.56 -2.34 -22.60
N ASP A 359 6.59 -1.47 -22.87
CA ASP A 359 5.89 -0.73 -21.81
C ASP A 359 4.98 -1.68 -21.01
N LEU A 360 5.43 -2.03 -19.80
CA LEU A 360 4.73 -2.95 -18.91
C LEU A 360 3.43 -2.39 -18.34
N THR A 361 3.14 -1.11 -18.55
CA THR A 361 1.88 -0.49 -18.12
C THR A 361 0.67 -0.96 -18.93
N HIS A 362 0.86 -1.78 -19.95
CA HIS A 362 -0.21 -2.42 -20.72
C HIS A 362 -0.48 -3.87 -20.29
N ASP A 363 0.39 -4.46 -19.46
CA ASP A 363 0.20 -5.83 -18.94
C ASP A 363 -0.84 -5.84 -17.82
N SER A 364 -2.01 -6.41 -18.08
CA SER A 364 -3.14 -6.41 -17.14
C SER A 364 -2.87 -7.17 -15.83
N ARG A 365 -1.98 -8.17 -15.84
CA ARG A 365 -1.61 -8.95 -14.64
C ARG A 365 -0.66 -8.18 -13.76
N LEU A 366 0.39 -7.59 -14.34
CA LEU A 366 1.33 -6.74 -13.62
C LEU A 366 0.66 -5.49 -13.09
N LEU A 367 -0.21 -4.85 -13.89
CA LEU A 367 -0.98 -3.68 -13.45
C LEU A 367 -1.89 -3.99 -12.26
N ARG A 368 -2.60 -5.11 -12.28
CA ARG A 368 -3.49 -5.51 -11.17
C ARG A 368 -2.68 -5.71 -9.88
N ALA A 369 -1.56 -6.42 -9.95
CA ALA A 369 -0.68 -6.64 -8.82
C ALA A 369 -0.08 -5.33 -8.30
N ALA A 370 0.39 -4.46 -9.19
CA ALA A 370 0.96 -3.16 -8.87
C ALA A 370 -0.07 -2.22 -8.24
N ALA A 371 -1.30 -2.17 -8.76
CA ALA A 371 -2.38 -1.34 -8.23
C ALA A 371 -2.85 -1.77 -6.82
N ALA A 372 -2.62 -3.03 -6.44
CA ALA A 372 -2.92 -3.53 -5.10
C ALA A 372 -1.88 -3.13 -4.04
N ARG A 373 -0.70 -2.64 -4.42
CA ARG A 373 0.34 -2.18 -3.47
C ARG A 373 -0.10 -0.95 -2.71
N GLY A 374 0.34 -0.84 -1.46
CA GLY A 374 -0.17 0.15 -0.50
C GLY A 374 -0.15 1.59 -0.98
N SER A 375 0.99 2.12 -1.47
CA SER A 375 1.10 3.51 -1.94
C SER A 375 0.29 3.76 -3.21
N THR A 376 0.37 2.84 -4.18
CA THR A 376 -0.40 2.92 -5.41
C THR A 376 -1.90 2.88 -5.13
N ARG A 377 -2.32 1.98 -4.22
CA ARG A 377 -3.72 1.88 -3.76
C ARG A 377 -4.21 3.15 -3.09
N ARG A 378 -3.39 3.78 -2.21
CA ARG A 378 -3.75 5.06 -1.58
C ARG A 378 -3.90 6.18 -2.59
N ALA A 379 -2.93 6.33 -3.50
CA ALA A 379 -3.00 7.34 -4.57
C ALA A 379 -4.25 7.14 -5.46
N ARG A 380 -4.58 5.89 -5.81
CA ARG A 380 -5.80 5.57 -6.54
C ARG A 380 -7.06 5.95 -5.78
N LYS A 381 -7.16 5.59 -4.49
CA LYS A 381 -8.32 5.94 -3.67
C LYS A 381 -8.52 7.45 -3.55
N PHE A 382 -7.42 8.21 -3.47
CA PHE A 382 -7.51 9.66 -3.44
C PHE A 382 -8.00 10.21 -4.81
N LEU A 383 -7.48 9.70 -5.91
CA LEU A 383 -7.96 10.08 -7.25
C LEU A 383 -9.46 9.77 -7.42
N GLU A 384 -9.90 8.57 -7.02
CA GLU A 384 -11.33 8.19 -7.02
C GLU A 384 -12.17 9.13 -6.14
N SER A 385 -11.64 9.60 -5.00
CA SER A 385 -12.34 10.56 -4.14
C SER A 385 -12.47 11.94 -4.81
N LEU A 386 -11.47 12.39 -5.57
CA LEU A 386 -11.55 13.63 -6.34
C LEU A 386 -12.60 13.57 -7.45
N ASP A 387 -12.76 12.42 -8.09
CA ASP A 387 -13.80 12.21 -9.09
C ASP A 387 -15.21 12.33 -8.47
N LEU A 388 -15.43 11.68 -7.33
CA LEU A 388 -16.69 11.76 -6.59
C LEU A 388 -16.99 13.19 -6.10
N GLU A 389 -15.99 13.90 -5.61
CA GLU A 389 -16.13 15.30 -5.18
C GLU A 389 -16.40 16.23 -6.38
N GLY A 390 -15.81 15.96 -7.56
CA GLY A 390 -16.09 16.69 -8.79
C GLY A 390 -17.55 16.53 -9.26
N GLU A 391 -18.10 15.30 -9.15
CA GLU A 391 -19.52 15.06 -9.42
C GLU A 391 -20.42 15.80 -8.40
N GLN A 392 -20.02 15.80 -7.12
CA GLN A 392 -20.72 16.51 -6.06
C GLN A 392 -20.72 18.03 -6.32
N LEU A 393 -19.58 18.59 -6.72
CA LEU A 393 -19.44 20.01 -7.08
C LEU A 393 -20.45 20.42 -8.15
N GLY A 394 -20.69 19.58 -9.16
CA GLY A 394 -21.67 19.83 -10.22
C GLY A 394 -23.08 20.12 -9.70
N ARG A 395 -23.47 19.56 -8.55
CA ARG A 395 -24.77 19.79 -7.91
C ARG A 395 -24.92 21.18 -7.31
N TYR A 396 -23.80 21.86 -7.05
CA TYR A 396 -23.76 23.19 -6.45
C TYR A 396 -23.55 24.32 -7.46
N ALA A 397 -23.54 24.06 -8.77
CA ALA A 397 -23.30 25.07 -9.80
C ALA A 397 -24.25 26.29 -9.67
N GLY A 398 -25.52 26.05 -9.46
CA GLY A 398 -26.51 27.11 -9.28
C GLY A 398 -26.39 27.89 -7.97
N THR A 399 -25.90 27.23 -6.88
CA THR A 399 -25.77 27.87 -5.57
C THR A 399 -24.47 28.68 -5.46
N PHE A 400 -23.39 28.18 -6.03
CA PHE A 400 -22.05 28.81 -5.95
C PHE A 400 -21.88 30.00 -6.89
N GLY A 401 -22.70 30.08 -7.96
CA GLY A 401 -22.55 31.05 -9.00
C GLY A 401 -21.29 30.86 -9.84
N ASP A 402 -21.20 31.52 -10.98
CA ASP A 402 -20.17 31.28 -12.01
C ASP A 402 -18.74 31.48 -11.48
N ARG A 403 -18.53 32.45 -10.59
CA ARG A 403 -17.17 32.77 -10.08
C ARG A 403 -16.61 31.68 -9.18
N MET A 404 -17.35 31.32 -8.11
CA MET A 404 -16.93 30.29 -7.19
C MET A 404 -16.91 28.92 -7.86
N PHE A 405 -17.95 28.58 -8.61
CA PHE A 405 -18.05 27.31 -9.33
C PHE A 405 -16.87 27.14 -10.32
N GLY A 406 -16.58 28.18 -11.14
CA GLY A 406 -15.44 28.13 -12.06
C GLY A 406 -14.07 28.07 -11.35
N TYR A 407 -13.93 28.66 -10.16
CA TYR A 407 -12.72 28.52 -9.36
C TYR A 407 -12.57 27.09 -8.82
N MET A 408 -13.61 26.53 -8.21
CA MET A 408 -13.61 25.19 -7.68
C MET A 408 -13.39 24.13 -8.76
N THR A 409 -14.01 24.28 -9.93
CA THR A 409 -13.77 23.39 -11.08
C THR A 409 -12.30 23.35 -11.44
N ARG A 410 -11.64 24.50 -11.59
CA ARG A 410 -10.19 24.55 -11.89
C ARG A 410 -9.34 23.94 -10.77
N LEU A 411 -9.72 24.13 -9.51
CA LEU A 411 -9.04 23.52 -8.36
C LEU A 411 -9.07 21.99 -8.45
N TYR A 412 -10.25 21.42 -8.73
CA TYR A 412 -10.38 19.96 -8.89
C TYR A 412 -9.68 19.45 -10.14
N ASP A 413 -9.69 20.18 -11.25
CA ASP A 413 -8.99 19.79 -12.47
C ASP A 413 -7.46 19.73 -12.24
N LEU A 414 -6.89 20.70 -11.54
CA LEU A 414 -5.47 20.72 -11.17
C LEU A 414 -5.13 19.59 -10.18
N ALA A 415 -5.94 19.42 -9.13
CA ALA A 415 -5.75 18.35 -8.16
C ALA A 415 -5.82 16.97 -8.81
N ARG A 416 -6.77 16.76 -9.72
CA ARG A 416 -6.91 15.51 -10.46
C ARG A 416 -5.72 15.26 -11.38
N ALA A 417 -5.24 16.26 -12.10
CA ALA A 417 -4.08 16.15 -12.98
C ALA A 417 -2.82 15.77 -12.18
N GLU A 418 -2.57 16.41 -11.04
CA GLU A 418 -1.43 16.10 -10.16
C GLU A 418 -1.56 14.73 -9.52
N SER A 419 -2.74 14.37 -8.99
CA SER A 419 -2.99 13.05 -8.40
C SER A 419 -2.85 11.93 -9.43
N GLN A 420 -3.26 12.17 -10.69
CA GLN A 420 -3.06 11.22 -11.79
C GLN A 420 -1.56 11.05 -12.10
N ARG A 421 -0.77 12.10 -12.06
CA ARG A 421 0.69 12.03 -12.21
C ARG A 421 1.32 11.18 -11.10
N VAL A 422 1.00 11.49 -9.84
CA VAL A 422 1.51 10.74 -8.66
C VAL A 422 1.09 9.27 -8.73
N TYR A 423 -0.16 8.99 -9.06
CA TYR A 423 -0.64 7.62 -9.24
C TYR A 423 0.13 6.87 -10.31
N THR A 424 0.34 7.50 -11.48
CA THR A 424 1.06 6.89 -12.61
C THR A 424 2.53 6.61 -12.26
N GLU A 425 3.21 7.52 -11.56
CA GLU A 425 4.58 7.31 -11.11
C GLU A 425 4.69 6.12 -10.13
N ARG A 426 3.82 6.08 -9.11
CA ARG A 426 3.78 4.98 -8.14
C ARG A 426 3.40 3.65 -8.80
N LEU A 427 2.48 3.69 -9.76
CA LEU A 427 2.08 2.50 -10.53
C LEU A 427 3.24 1.95 -11.34
N ASN A 428 3.97 2.80 -12.07
CA ASN A 428 5.12 2.41 -12.87
C ASN A 428 6.24 1.78 -12.03
N GLU A 429 6.52 2.34 -10.86
CA GLU A 429 7.48 1.77 -9.92
C GLU A 429 7.00 0.40 -9.41
N SER A 430 5.74 0.31 -9.00
CA SER A 430 5.15 -0.93 -8.52
C SER A 430 5.13 -2.03 -9.61
N VAL A 431 4.86 -1.68 -10.86
CA VAL A 431 4.91 -2.61 -12.00
C VAL A 431 6.31 -3.19 -12.18
N ARG A 432 7.36 -2.36 -12.08
CA ARG A 432 8.76 -2.84 -12.16
C ARG A 432 9.08 -3.85 -11.05
N VAL A 433 8.63 -3.60 -9.82
CA VAL A 433 8.83 -4.52 -8.71
C VAL A 433 8.12 -5.86 -8.95
N GLU A 434 6.89 -5.84 -9.48
CA GLU A 434 6.18 -7.08 -9.79
C GLU A 434 6.81 -7.83 -10.99
N ALA A 435 7.30 -7.10 -11.99
CA ALA A 435 8.07 -7.68 -13.10
C ALA A 435 9.36 -8.37 -12.62
N ASP A 436 10.10 -7.75 -11.70
CA ASP A 436 11.29 -8.35 -11.09
C ASP A 436 10.97 -9.64 -10.32
N LYS A 437 9.84 -9.68 -9.60
CA LYS A 437 9.39 -10.91 -8.93
C LYS A 437 9.11 -12.02 -9.94
N LEU A 438 8.42 -11.69 -11.03
CA LEU A 438 8.13 -12.64 -12.10
C LEU A 438 9.39 -13.19 -12.73
N LEU A 439 10.35 -12.33 -13.06
CA LEU A 439 11.63 -12.75 -13.65
C LEU A 439 12.37 -13.70 -12.71
N ARG A 440 12.49 -13.36 -11.42
CA ARG A 440 13.17 -14.23 -10.44
C ARG A 440 12.49 -15.59 -10.33
N ALA A 441 11.15 -15.62 -10.27
CA ALA A 441 10.41 -16.88 -10.23
C ALA A 441 10.66 -17.72 -11.53
N ALA A 442 10.65 -17.06 -12.69
CA ALA A 442 10.90 -17.73 -13.96
C ALA A 442 12.32 -18.29 -14.08
N GLU A 443 13.34 -17.54 -13.61
CA GLU A 443 14.73 -18.02 -13.56
C GLU A 443 14.89 -19.23 -12.64
N GLN A 444 14.30 -19.17 -11.45
CA GLN A 444 14.36 -20.27 -10.50
C GLN A 444 13.65 -21.54 -11.00
N VAL A 445 12.49 -21.35 -11.64
CA VAL A 445 11.78 -22.46 -12.28
C VAL A 445 12.60 -23.08 -13.40
N ARG A 446 13.30 -22.27 -14.22
CA ARG A 446 14.19 -22.76 -15.27
C ARG A 446 15.38 -23.57 -14.73
N LEU A 447 15.99 -23.10 -13.64
CA LEU A 447 17.05 -23.85 -12.94
C LEU A 447 16.52 -25.17 -12.38
N MET A 448 15.32 -25.17 -11.81
CA MET A 448 14.67 -26.38 -11.30
C MET A 448 14.36 -27.37 -12.42
N GLU A 449 13.88 -26.91 -13.60
CA GLU A 449 13.68 -27.78 -14.78
C GLU A 449 14.99 -28.47 -15.22
N TYR A 450 16.09 -27.73 -15.18
CA TYR A 450 17.41 -28.29 -15.47
C TYR A 450 17.83 -29.35 -14.45
N GLU A 451 17.66 -29.07 -13.16
CA GLU A 451 17.94 -30.03 -12.09
C GLU A 451 17.10 -31.32 -12.20
N VAL A 452 15.81 -31.18 -12.53
CA VAL A 452 14.92 -32.32 -12.79
C VAL A 452 15.41 -33.13 -13.97
N GLY A 453 15.86 -32.47 -15.03
CA GLY A 453 16.45 -33.12 -16.21
C GLY A 453 17.71 -33.94 -15.87
N LEU A 454 18.61 -33.37 -15.05
CA LEU A 454 19.81 -34.08 -14.57
C LEU A 454 19.46 -35.29 -13.73
N LYS A 455 18.54 -35.15 -12.77
CA LYS A 455 18.10 -36.26 -11.91
C LYS A 455 17.46 -37.39 -12.71
N LEU A 456 16.64 -37.05 -13.71
CA LEU A 456 16.09 -38.04 -14.64
C LEU A 456 17.19 -38.78 -15.41
N TYR A 457 18.15 -38.04 -15.97
CA TYR A 457 19.27 -38.64 -16.70
C TYR A 457 20.10 -39.57 -15.81
N GLU A 458 20.44 -39.17 -14.60
CA GLU A 458 21.19 -40.02 -13.67
C GLU A 458 20.45 -41.31 -13.32
N ARG A 459 19.11 -41.27 -13.15
CA ARG A 459 18.29 -42.46 -12.87
C ARG A 459 18.25 -43.40 -14.04
N VAL A 460 18.07 -42.88 -15.26
CA VAL A 460 18.09 -43.67 -16.49
C VAL A 460 19.47 -44.33 -16.64
N LYS A 461 20.56 -43.60 -16.40
CA LYS A 461 21.93 -44.14 -16.43
C LYS A 461 22.15 -45.25 -15.43
N ARG A 462 21.45 -45.24 -14.28
CA ARG A 462 21.47 -46.31 -13.25
C ARG A 462 20.54 -47.47 -13.57
N GLY A 463 19.89 -47.50 -14.74
CA GLY A 463 19.06 -48.61 -15.22
C GLY A 463 17.57 -48.45 -14.97
N SER A 464 17.09 -47.29 -14.45
CA SER A 464 15.64 -47.04 -14.35
C SER A 464 15.04 -46.81 -15.72
N LYS A 465 13.87 -47.42 -15.99
CA LYS A 465 13.13 -47.15 -17.21
C LYS A 465 12.52 -45.75 -17.18
N LEU A 466 12.80 -44.92 -18.17
CA LEU A 466 12.30 -43.53 -18.24
C LEU A 466 10.77 -43.49 -18.17
N VAL A 467 10.08 -44.43 -18.80
CA VAL A 467 8.61 -44.55 -18.80
C VAL A 467 8.09 -44.66 -17.37
N ALA A 468 8.66 -45.56 -16.57
CA ALA A 468 8.27 -45.79 -15.19
C ALA A 468 8.50 -44.54 -14.26
N LEU A 469 9.50 -43.71 -14.60
CA LEU A 469 9.77 -42.46 -13.88
C LEU A 469 8.80 -41.34 -14.25
N LEU A 470 8.14 -41.42 -15.39
CA LEU A 470 7.22 -40.42 -15.93
C LEU A 470 5.75 -40.83 -15.79
N GLU A 471 5.45 -42.11 -15.46
CA GLU A 471 4.08 -42.56 -15.25
C GLU A 471 3.48 -41.93 -13.99
N GLU A 472 2.26 -41.46 -14.12
CA GLU A 472 1.44 -41.00 -12.97
C GLU A 472 0.80 -42.24 -12.34
N GLU A 473 0.77 -42.29 -11.01
CA GLU A 473 -0.02 -43.33 -10.34
C GLU A 473 -1.50 -43.13 -10.62
N PRO A 474 -2.23 -44.19 -11.11
CA PRO A 474 -3.66 -44.06 -11.23
C PRO A 474 -4.31 -43.87 -9.86
N LEU A 475 -5.40 -43.11 -9.84
CA LEU A 475 -6.19 -42.94 -8.63
C LEU A 475 -6.64 -44.30 -8.11
N LYS A 476 -6.51 -44.52 -6.81
CA LYS A 476 -7.05 -45.70 -6.17
C LYS A 476 -8.57 -45.60 -6.13
N PRO A 477 -9.29 -46.73 -5.97
CA PRO A 477 -10.76 -46.75 -5.93
C PRO A 477 -11.37 -45.88 -4.81
N ASP A 478 -10.60 -45.62 -3.74
CA ASP A 478 -10.97 -44.80 -2.59
C ASP A 478 -10.50 -43.33 -2.69
N GLN A 479 -9.92 -42.95 -3.82
CA GLN A 479 -9.39 -41.61 -4.06
C GLN A 479 -10.20 -40.90 -5.14
N VAL A 480 -10.49 -39.62 -4.89
CA VAL A 480 -11.16 -38.73 -5.82
C VAL A 480 -10.25 -37.57 -6.15
N ALA A 481 -10.09 -37.24 -7.44
CA ALA A 481 -9.40 -36.01 -7.85
C ALA A 481 -10.33 -34.82 -7.63
N PHE A 482 -9.97 -33.95 -6.71
CA PHE A 482 -10.69 -32.71 -6.49
C PHE A 482 -10.30 -31.67 -7.56
N LYS A 483 -11.32 -31.04 -8.16
CA LYS A 483 -11.16 -29.92 -9.08
C LYS A 483 -12.16 -28.83 -8.69
N PHE A 484 -11.74 -27.58 -8.72
CA PHE A 484 -12.64 -26.43 -8.53
C PHE A 484 -13.47 -26.23 -9.81
N VAL A 485 -14.52 -27.00 -9.99
CA VAL A 485 -15.37 -26.93 -11.19
C VAL A 485 -16.67 -26.18 -10.89
N ASP A 486 -17.23 -26.39 -9.69
CA ASP A 486 -18.54 -25.89 -9.26
C ASP A 486 -18.47 -25.18 -7.90
N GLU A 487 -19.30 -25.56 -6.94
CA GLU A 487 -19.36 -24.98 -5.60
C GLU A 487 -18.11 -25.31 -4.76
N TYR A 488 -17.65 -24.33 -3.99
CA TYR A 488 -16.61 -24.47 -2.98
C TYR A 488 -16.88 -23.50 -1.83
N TRP A 489 -16.43 -23.86 -0.62
CA TRP A 489 -16.61 -23.06 0.58
C TRP A 489 -15.28 -22.39 0.96
N ASN A 490 -15.29 -21.05 1.15
CA ASN A 490 -14.07 -20.30 1.44
C ASN A 490 -13.43 -20.65 2.79
N ASP A 491 -14.23 -21.07 3.78
CA ASP A 491 -13.79 -21.49 5.11
C ASP A 491 -13.06 -22.83 5.11
N GLU A 492 -13.34 -23.71 4.16
CA GLU A 492 -12.69 -25.03 4.03
C GLU A 492 -11.32 -24.95 3.34
N LEU A 493 -11.05 -23.88 2.58
CA LEU A 493 -9.88 -23.79 1.71
C LEU A 493 -8.55 -23.89 2.45
N ARG A 494 -8.48 -23.45 3.72
CA ARG A 494 -7.25 -23.49 4.51
C ARG A 494 -6.84 -24.88 4.96
N ASP A 495 -7.80 -25.79 5.07
CA ASP A 495 -7.60 -27.12 5.65
C ASP A 495 -7.39 -28.24 4.62
N PHE A 496 -7.32 -27.89 3.34
CA PHE A 496 -7.04 -28.86 2.29
C PHE A 496 -5.69 -29.54 2.51
N ARG A 497 -5.68 -30.85 2.28
CA ARG A 497 -4.48 -31.68 2.32
C ARG A 497 -4.37 -32.49 1.05
N PHE A 498 -3.23 -32.40 0.42
CA PHE A 498 -2.97 -33.15 -0.79
C PHE A 498 -2.19 -34.43 -0.46
N SER A 499 -2.77 -35.59 -0.70
CA SER A 499 -2.09 -36.87 -0.45
C SER A 499 -1.06 -37.15 -1.54
N LEU A 500 0.22 -37.10 -1.20
CA LEU A 500 1.32 -37.34 -2.11
C LEU A 500 2.36 -38.26 -1.47
N LYS A 501 2.58 -39.44 -2.01
CA LYS A 501 3.61 -40.37 -1.54
C LYS A 501 4.94 -40.07 -2.18
N SER A 502 6.04 -40.19 -1.44
CA SER A 502 7.37 -40.11 -2.03
C SER A 502 7.67 -41.32 -2.90
N ARG A 503 8.16 -41.07 -4.10
CA ARG A 503 8.71 -42.08 -5.00
C ARG A 503 10.21 -42.25 -4.86
N CYS A 504 10.84 -41.53 -3.93
CA CYS A 504 12.28 -41.59 -3.72
C CYS A 504 12.71 -42.83 -2.91
N ILE A 505 11.83 -43.43 -2.14
CA ILE A 505 12.12 -44.48 -1.15
C ILE A 505 12.34 -45.87 -1.80
N GLU A 506 11.90 -46.09 -3.04
CA GLU A 506 12.04 -47.38 -3.71
C GLU A 506 13.48 -47.74 -4.13
N GLU A 507 14.44 -46.85 -3.99
CA GLU A 507 15.84 -47.06 -4.44
C GLU A 507 16.81 -47.52 -3.34
N THR A 508 16.44 -47.48 -2.06
CA THR A 508 17.29 -47.92 -0.95
C THR A 508 17.13 -49.39 -0.58
N ALA A 509 16.22 -50.11 -1.25
CA ALA A 509 15.89 -51.51 -0.98
C ALA A 509 16.39 -52.48 -2.07
N ARG A 510 17.33 -52.09 -2.94
CA ARG A 510 17.95 -52.98 -3.91
C ARG A 510 19.49 -52.98 -3.82
#